data_3940987e13b39e56a7738f7ea8578e26
#
_entry.id   3940987e13b39e56a7738f7ea8578e26
#
_cell.length_a   1.000
_cell.length_b   1.000
_cell.length_c   1.000
_cell.angle_alpha   90.00
_cell.angle_beta   90.00
_cell.angle_gamma   90.00
#
_symmetry.space_group_name_H-M   'P 1'
#
loop_
_entity.id
_entity.type
_entity.pdbx_description
1 polymer ?
#
loop_
_entity_poly.entity_id
_entity_poly.type
_entity_poly.pdbx_seq_one_letter_code
_entity_poly.pdbx_strand_id
1 'polypeptide(L)'
;IRLSLVGSEMCIRDRDISSFNNSEILELANNLKDGLPIATPVFDGAKESEVKDLLKLADLPESGQFTLYDGRTGSKFDRPVTVGYMYIIKLNHLVDDKMHARSTGSYSLVTQQPLGGKAQFGGQRFGEMEVWALEAYGASYTLQEMLTVKSDDVAGRTKMYKNIVDGSYEMDANIPESFNVLSKEIKSLGINLELDSEN
;
A
#
# COMPACT_ATOMS: atom_id res chain seq x y z
N ILE A 1 -13.54 -24.31 15.85
CA ILE A 1 -13.94 -24.98 17.11
C ILE A 1 -13.26 -26.35 17.24
N ARG A 2 -13.13 -27.12 16.17
CA ARG A 2 -12.53 -28.47 16.23
C ARG A 2 -10.99 -28.46 16.16
N LEU A 3 -10.35 -27.44 15.60
CA LEU A 3 -8.88 -27.27 15.64
C LEU A 3 -8.35 -27.11 17.07
N SER A 4 -9.15 -26.54 17.98
CA SER A 4 -8.81 -26.49 19.39
C SER A 4 -8.84 -27.85 20.07
N LEU A 5 -9.69 -28.77 19.58
CA LEU A 5 -9.76 -30.15 20.06
C LEU A 5 -8.57 -31.02 19.59
N VAL A 6 -8.02 -30.75 18.40
CA VAL A 6 -6.85 -31.49 17.87
C VAL A 6 -5.64 -31.33 18.79
N GLY A 7 -5.37 -30.11 19.23
CA GLY A 7 -4.32 -29.86 20.19
C GLY A 7 -4.56 -30.57 21.54
N SER A 8 -5.82 -30.65 21.98
CA SER A 8 -6.19 -31.35 23.21
C SER A 8 -6.04 -32.87 23.10
N GLU A 9 -6.36 -33.48 21.94
CA GLU A 9 -6.17 -34.91 21.72
C GLU A 9 -4.70 -35.32 21.68
N MET A 10 -3.81 -34.53 21.08
CA MET A 10 -2.37 -34.80 21.13
C MET A 10 -1.83 -34.75 22.56
N CYS A 11 -2.23 -33.76 23.35
CA CYS A 11 -1.84 -33.70 24.74
C CYS A 11 -2.44 -34.83 25.60
N ILE A 12 -3.63 -35.28 25.27
CA ILE A 12 -4.31 -36.38 25.98
C ILE A 12 -3.67 -37.72 25.62
N ARG A 13 -3.20 -37.94 24.39
CA ARG A 13 -2.49 -39.18 24.00
C ARG A 13 -1.11 -39.31 24.59
N ASP A 14 -0.39 -38.21 24.72
CA ASP A 14 0.99 -38.24 25.25
C ASP A 14 1.05 -38.17 26.79
N ARG A 15 -0.08 -37.84 27.42
CA ARG A 15 -0.21 -37.86 28.88
C ARG A 15 -1.20 -38.93 29.31
N ASP A 16 -0.71 -39.83 30.15
CA ASP A 16 -1.57 -40.80 30.81
C ASP A 16 -2.47 -40.09 31.84
N ILE A 17 -3.73 -39.85 31.44
CA ILE A 17 -4.75 -39.21 32.29
C ILE A 17 -5.36 -40.18 33.31
N SER A 18 -5.04 -41.47 33.25
CA SER A 18 -5.50 -42.44 34.19
C SER A 18 -5.08 -42.17 35.64
N SER A 19 -4.04 -41.38 35.83
CA SER A 19 -3.49 -40.93 37.13
C SER A 19 -4.18 -39.69 37.69
N PHE A 20 -5.00 -38.94 36.88
CA PHE A 20 -5.60 -37.69 37.31
C PHE A 20 -6.93 -37.87 38.07
N ASN A 21 -7.11 -37.05 39.11
CA ASN A 21 -8.36 -36.97 39.84
C ASN A 21 -9.45 -36.24 38.99
N ASN A 22 -10.71 -36.49 39.25
CA ASN A 22 -11.82 -35.83 38.56
C ASN A 22 -11.76 -34.31 38.58
N SER A 23 -11.25 -33.71 39.66
CA SER A 23 -11.04 -32.26 39.77
C SER A 23 -9.92 -31.76 38.84
N GLU A 24 -8.82 -32.51 38.70
CA GLU A 24 -7.71 -32.18 37.79
C GLU A 24 -8.08 -32.34 36.33
N ILE A 25 -8.93 -33.32 36.00
CA ILE A 25 -9.46 -33.52 34.66
C ILE A 25 -10.40 -32.35 34.28
N LEU A 26 -11.22 -31.86 35.21
CA LEU A 26 -12.08 -30.70 34.97
C LEU A 26 -11.28 -29.41 34.80
N GLU A 27 -10.22 -29.23 35.60
CA GLU A 27 -9.33 -28.09 35.45
C GLU A 27 -8.60 -28.13 34.09
N LEU A 28 -8.08 -29.30 33.70
CA LEU A 28 -7.45 -29.50 32.40
C LEU A 28 -8.43 -29.20 31.26
N ALA A 29 -9.66 -29.70 31.35
CA ALA A 29 -10.70 -29.45 30.35
C ALA A 29 -11.06 -27.96 30.25
N ASN A 30 -11.12 -27.24 31.35
CA ASN A 30 -11.36 -25.79 31.35
C ASN A 30 -10.18 -25.01 30.74
N ASN A 31 -8.94 -25.40 31.03
CA ASN A 31 -7.76 -24.78 30.46
C ASN A 31 -7.64 -25.01 28.95
N LEU A 32 -8.17 -26.14 28.43
CA LEU A 32 -8.16 -26.49 27.02
C LEU A 32 -9.40 -25.99 26.25
N LYS A 33 -10.33 -25.34 26.91
CA LYS A 33 -11.57 -24.84 26.30
C LYS A 33 -11.33 -23.92 25.10
N ASP A 34 -10.32 -23.07 25.17
CA ASP A 34 -9.94 -22.11 24.13
C ASP A 34 -8.89 -22.66 23.15
N GLY A 35 -8.54 -23.92 23.29
CA GLY A 35 -7.52 -24.59 22.48
C GLY A 35 -6.20 -24.76 23.20
N LEU A 36 -5.32 -25.55 22.61
CA LEU A 36 -3.97 -25.79 23.12
C LEU A 36 -2.97 -24.89 22.39
N PRO A 37 -2.22 -24.04 23.10
CA PRO A 37 -1.13 -23.28 22.49
C PRO A 37 0.03 -24.25 22.15
N ILE A 38 0.38 -24.33 20.87
CA ILE A 38 1.51 -25.11 20.38
C ILE A 38 2.64 -24.14 20.03
N ALA A 39 3.82 -24.34 20.58
CA ALA A 39 5.01 -23.58 20.25
C ALA A 39 5.89 -24.42 19.31
N THR A 40 6.29 -23.81 18.18
CA THR A 40 7.27 -24.39 17.26
C THR A 40 8.46 -23.44 17.10
N PRO A 41 9.70 -23.96 16.91
CA PRO A 41 10.84 -23.13 16.57
C PRO A 41 10.59 -22.37 15.26
N VAL A 42 11.16 -21.17 15.12
CA VAL A 42 10.95 -20.29 13.96
C VAL A 42 11.42 -20.95 12.65
N PHE A 43 12.52 -21.70 12.69
CA PHE A 43 13.12 -22.33 11.51
C PHE A 43 12.91 -23.85 11.43
N ASP A 44 12.26 -24.44 12.41
CA ASP A 44 11.94 -25.86 12.46
C ASP A 44 10.47 -26.05 12.86
N GLY A 45 9.60 -25.54 11.99
CA GLY A 45 8.14 -25.60 12.17
C GLY A 45 7.57 -26.99 11.87
N ALA A 46 6.27 -27.14 12.07
CA ALA A 46 5.55 -28.38 11.80
C ALA A 46 5.69 -28.79 10.32
N LYS A 47 5.96 -30.07 10.08
CA LYS A 47 6.02 -30.65 8.74
C LYS A 47 4.62 -30.88 8.17
N GLU A 48 4.48 -30.89 6.83
CA GLU A 48 3.20 -31.11 6.16
C GLU A 48 2.53 -32.43 6.58
N SER A 49 3.32 -33.49 6.76
CA SER A 49 2.83 -34.79 7.25
C SER A 49 2.19 -34.69 8.62
N GLU A 50 2.85 -34.00 9.54
CA GLU A 50 2.35 -33.82 10.92
C GLU A 50 1.05 -33.03 10.94
N VAL A 51 0.94 -31.97 10.10
CA VAL A 51 -0.30 -31.19 9.98
C VAL A 51 -1.45 -32.03 9.41
N LYS A 52 -1.18 -32.88 8.41
CA LYS A 52 -2.18 -33.80 7.85
C LYS A 52 -2.65 -34.83 8.86
N ASP A 53 -1.75 -35.39 9.64
CA ASP A 53 -2.07 -36.35 10.69
C ASP A 53 -2.91 -35.70 11.80
N LEU A 54 -2.63 -34.45 12.16
CA LEU A 54 -3.45 -33.67 13.08
C LEU A 54 -4.86 -33.39 12.53
N LEU A 55 -4.98 -33.08 11.24
CA LEU A 55 -6.28 -32.90 10.59
C LEU A 55 -7.11 -34.19 10.59
N LYS A 56 -6.47 -35.35 10.33
CA LYS A 56 -7.12 -36.66 10.42
C LYS A 56 -7.61 -36.96 11.84
N LEU A 57 -6.80 -36.69 12.85
CA LEU A 57 -7.18 -36.86 14.25
C LEU A 57 -8.41 -36.01 14.64
N ALA A 58 -8.58 -34.86 13.99
CA ALA A 58 -9.69 -33.94 14.22
C ALA A 58 -10.94 -34.25 13.38
N ASP A 59 -10.96 -35.35 12.62
CA ASP A 59 -12.00 -35.67 11.63
C ASP A 59 -12.23 -34.55 10.60
N LEU A 60 -11.17 -33.83 10.25
CA LEU A 60 -11.18 -32.77 9.25
C LEU A 60 -10.57 -33.26 7.93
N PRO A 61 -10.98 -32.67 6.78
CA PRO A 61 -10.37 -32.99 5.50
C PRO A 61 -8.86 -32.69 5.50
N GLU A 62 -8.05 -33.61 5.00
CA GLU A 62 -6.60 -33.45 4.91
C GLU A 62 -6.17 -32.22 4.09
N SER A 63 -7.01 -31.81 3.15
CA SER A 63 -6.79 -30.59 2.35
C SER A 63 -7.07 -29.29 3.10
N GLY A 64 -7.76 -29.35 4.25
CA GLY A 64 -8.25 -28.17 4.98
C GLY A 64 -9.30 -27.36 4.22
N GLN A 65 -9.86 -27.91 3.16
CA GLN A 65 -10.83 -27.22 2.30
C GLN A 65 -12.25 -27.71 2.55
N PHE A 66 -13.17 -26.75 2.55
CA PHE A 66 -14.60 -26.99 2.77
C PHE A 66 -15.43 -26.38 1.65
N THR A 67 -16.59 -26.97 1.42
CA THR A 67 -17.60 -26.36 0.57
C THR A 67 -18.31 -25.26 1.34
N LEU A 68 -18.22 -24.04 0.84
CA LEU A 68 -18.89 -22.86 1.42
C LEU A 68 -20.05 -22.40 0.54
N TYR A 69 -20.94 -21.63 1.15
CA TYR A 69 -22.10 -21.03 0.51
C TYR A 69 -22.09 -19.52 0.72
N ASP A 70 -22.49 -18.75 -0.30
CA ASP A 70 -22.66 -17.31 -0.18
C ASP A 70 -23.81 -16.99 0.78
N GLY A 71 -23.53 -16.26 1.84
CA GLY A 71 -24.51 -15.90 2.87
C GLY A 71 -25.64 -15.00 2.38
N ARG A 72 -25.53 -14.36 1.22
CA ARG A 72 -26.57 -13.51 0.62
C ARG A 72 -27.47 -14.26 -0.33
N THR A 73 -26.88 -15.09 -1.20
CA THR A 73 -27.58 -15.80 -2.27
C THR A 73 -27.94 -17.25 -1.92
N GLY A 74 -27.27 -17.82 -0.91
CA GLY A 74 -27.37 -19.25 -0.58
C GLY A 74 -26.71 -20.17 -1.60
N SER A 75 -26.10 -19.64 -2.66
CA SER A 75 -25.45 -20.44 -3.69
C SER A 75 -24.12 -21.02 -3.20
N LYS A 76 -23.81 -22.22 -3.64
CA LYS A 76 -22.55 -22.89 -3.37
C LYS A 76 -21.41 -22.20 -4.16
N PHE A 77 -20.23 -22.03 -3.55
CA PHE A 77 -19.04 -21.61 -4.27
C PHE A 77 -18.57 -22.69 -5.24
N ASP A 78 -18.07 -22.28 -6.40
CA ASP A 78 -17.60 -23.16 -7.48
C ASP A 78 -16.42 -24.04 -7.06
N ARG A 79 -15.60 -23.54 -6.13
CA ARG A 79 -14.41 -24.23 -5.63
C ARG A 79 -14.43 -24.37 -4.12
N PRO A 80 -13.87 -25.47 -3.58
CA PRO A 80 -13.65 -25.61 -2.14
C PRO A 80 -12.73 -24.48 -1.64
N VAL A 81 -13.00 -24.00 -0.45
CA VAL A 81 -12.25 -22.90 0.20
C VAL A 81 -11.55 -23.41 1.43
N THR A 82 -10.30 -23.02 1.62
CA THR A 82 -9.55 -23.31 2.84
C THR A 82 -10.14 -22.51 4.00
N VAL A 83 -10.52 -23.18 5.07
CA VAL A 83 -11.11 -22.57 6.27
C VAL A 83 -10.29 -22.92 7.50
N GLY A 84 -9.93 -21.91 8.28
CA GLY A 84 -9.18 -22.10 9.51
C GLY A 84 -8.95 -20.78 10.24
N TYR A 85 -8.33 -20.87 11.39
CA TYR A 85 -7.85 -19.69 12.10
C TYR A 85 -6.56 -19.18 11.46
N MET A 86 -6.50 -17.90 11.19
CA MET A 86 -5.33 -17.24 10.62
C MET A 86 -4.85 -16.14 11.56
N TYR A 87 -3.54 -16.11 11.81
CA TYR A 87 -2.93 -15.03 12.56
C TYR A 87 -2.82 -13.81 11.65
N ILE A 88 -3.50 -12.73 12.00
CA ILE A 88 -3.51 -11.49 11.21
C ILE A 88 -2.78 -10.40 11.97
N ILE A 89 -1.79 -9.80 11.31
CA ILE A 89 -1.04 -8.67 11.84
C ILE A 89 -1.40 -7.42 11.04
N LYS A 90 -1.79 -6.36 11.75
CA LYS A 90 -1.91 -5.03 11.15
C LYS A 90 -0.54 -4.37 11.18
N LEU A 91 0.06 -4.18 10.00
CA LEU A 91 1.34 -3.48 9.88
C LEU A 91 1.16 -1.97 10.12
N ASN A 92 2.24 -1.32 10.58
CA ASN A 92 2.26 0.12 10.85
C ASN A 92 2.38 0.96 9.55
N HIS A 93 1.77 0.49 8.47
CA HIS A 93 1.64 1.20 7.19
C HIS A 93 0.24 1.82 7.11
N LEU A 94 -0.02 2.78 8.00
CA LEU A 94 -1.32 3.44 8.08
C LEU A 94 -1.51 4.39 6.89
N VAL A 95 -2.73 4.51 6.41
CA VAL A 95 -3.07 5.39 5.29
C VAL A 95 -2.82 6.86 5.62
N ASP A 96 -3.05 7.26 6.86
CA ASP A 96 -2.84 8.64 7.33
C ASP A 96 -1.40 9.11 7.18
N ASP A 97 -0.43 8.18 7.33
CA ASP A 97 0.99 8.47 7.13
C ASP A 97 1.38 8.58 5.66
N LYS A 98 0.61 7.99 4.76
CA LYS A 98 0.90 7.91 3.33
C LYS A 98 0.07 8.85 2.49
N MET A 99 -1.15 9.16 2.92
CA MET A 99 -2.02 10.07 2.19
C MET A 99 -1.44 11.48 2.22
N HIS A 100 -1.33 12.08 1.03
CA HIS A 100 -0.81 13.42 0.87
C HIS A 100 -1.50 14.14 -0.28
N ALA A 101 -1.83 15.42 -0.09
CA ALA A 101 -2.38 16.30 -1.10
C ALA A 101 -1.74 17.68 -0.98
N ARG A 102 -1.66 18.39 -2.10
CA ARG A 102 -1.13 19.74 -2.16
C ARG A 102 -1.93 20.58 -3.15
N SER A 103 -2.20 21.83 -2.80
CA SER A 103 -2.62 22.86 -3.76
C SER A 103 -1.45 23.82 -4.05
N THR A 104 -1.14 24.68 -3.10
CA THR A 104 0.02 25.56 -3.12
C THR A 104 0.89 25.27 -1.91
N GLY A 105 2.19 25.56 -1.96
CA GLY A 105 3.10 25.29 -0.86
C GLY A 105 4.47 25.91 -1.07
N SER A 106 5.48 25.39 -0.44
CA SER A 106 6.86 25.88 -0.53
C SER A 106 7.50 25.49 -1.87
N TYR A 107 8.35 26.36 -2.37
CA TYR A 107 9.09 26.21 -3.63
C TYR A 107 10.59 26.35 -3.39
N SER A 108 11.40 25.74 -4.28
CA SER A 108 12.85 25.91 -4.28
C SER A 108 13.22 27.35 -4.64
N LEU A 109 14.28 27.88 -4.03
CA LEU A 109 14.74 29.25 -4.29
C LEU A 109 15.28 29.43 -5.72
N VAL A 110 16.07 28.51 -6.22
CA VAL A 110 16.78 28.63 -7.50
C VAL A 110 15.85 28.23 -8.66
N THR A 111 15.32 27.03 -8.64
CA THR A 111 14.53 26.50 -9.75
C THR A 111 13.06 26.86 -9.69
N GLN A 112 12.58 27.43 -8.58
CA GLN A 112 11.16 27.74 -8.36
C GLN A 112 10.21 26.54 -8.51
N GLN A 113 10.74 25.33 -8.42
CA GLN A 113 9.95 24.10 -8.47
C GLN A 113 9.36 23.78 -7.09
N PRO A 114 8.20 23.09 -7.02
CA PRO A 114 7.66 22.62 -5.76
C PRO A 114 8.65 21.71 -5.03
N LEU A 115 8.78 21.88 -3.72
CA LEU A 115 9.57 20.96 -2.90
C LEU A 115 8.95 19.57 -2.91
N GLY A 116 9.75 18.52 -2.67
CA GLY A 116 9.30 17.15 -2.54
C GLY A 116 9.05 16.76 -1.08
N GLY A 117 8.28 15.67 -0.91
CA GLY A 117 8.06 15.05 0.39
C GLY A 117 6.84 15.56 1.16
N LYS A 118 6.16 14.64 1.86
CA LYS A 118 4.96 14.93 2.64
C LYS A 118 5.22 15.90 3.79
N ALA A 119 6.35 15.75 4.50
CA ALA A 119 6.72 16.61 5.65
C ALA A 119 6.87 18.09 5.28
N GLN A 120 7.24 18.38 4.04
CA GLN A 120 7.45 19.74 3.53
C GLN A 120 6.20 20.26 2.78
N PHE A 121 5.09 19.57 2.85
CA PHE A 121 3.91 19.86 2.05
C PHE A 121 4.24 19.97 0.56
N GLY A 122 5.07 19.03 0.08
CA GLY A 122 5.64 19.02 -1.26
C GLY A 122 4.74 18.40 -2.31
N GLY A 123 5.12 18.60 -3.57
CA GLY A 123 4.45 18.01 -4.72
C GLY A 123 4.98 16.61 -5.05
N GLN A 124 4.25 15.92 -5.93
CA GLN A 124 4.68 14.66 -6.51
C GLN A 124 5.68 14.90 -7.63
N ARG A 125 6.64 13.99 -7.79
CA ARG A 125 7.56 14.03 -8.92
C ARG A 125 6.88 13.50 -10.18
N PHE A 126 6.80 14.33 -11.20
CA PHE A 126 6.42 13.93 -12.55
C PHE A 126 7.71 13.62 -13.33
N GLY A 127 8.07 12.34 -13.39
CA GLY A 127 9.33 11.89 -13.97
C GLY A 127 9.30 11.82 -15.49
N GLU A 128 10.43 11.43 -16.08
CA GLU A 128 10.58 11.30 -17.54
C GLU A 128 9.63 10.27 -18.15
N MET A 129 9.42 9.14 -17.47
CA MET A 129 8.52 8.10 -17.96
C MET A 129 7.05 8.56 -17.98
N GLU A 130 6.63 9.36 -17.02
CA GLU A 130 5.29 9.95 -16.96
C GLU A 130 5.09 10.97 -18.11
N VAL A 131 6.15 11.71 -18.46
CA VAL A 131 6.16 12.60 -19.65
C VAL A 131 5.96 11.78 -20.91
N TRP A 132 6.68 10.68 -21.10
CA TRP A 132 6.50 9.79 -22.26
C TRP A 132 5.08 9.25 -22.36
N ALA A 133 4.45 8.96 -21.24
CA ALA A 133 3.06 8.51 -21.24
C ALA A 133 2.10 9.58 -21.80
N LEU A 134 2.27 10.84 -21.42
CA LEU A 134 1.46 11.94 -21.97
C LEU A 134 1.77 12.22 -23.45
N GLU A 135 3.03 12.10 -23.84
CA GLU A 135 3.43 12.20 -25.25
C GLU A 135 2.78 11.10 -26.10
N ALA A 136 2.75 9.85 -25.62
CA ALA A 136 2.12 8.74 -26.30
C ALA A 136 0.62 8.94 -26.53
N TYR A 137 -0.07 9.62 -25.61
CA TYR A 137 -1.48 10.00 -25.77
C TYR A 137 -1.67 11.25 -26.64
N GLY A 138 -0.61 11.98 -26.95
CA GLY A 138 -0.71 13.27 -27.64
C GLY A 138 -1.39 14.37 -26.81
N ALA A 139 -1.35 14.25 -25.48
CA ALA A 139 -1.97 15.20 -24.55
C ALA A 139 -1.09 16.44 -24.32
N SER A 140 -0.90 17.28 -25.34
CA SER A 140 0.05 18.39 -25.34
C SER A 140 -0.31 19.49 -24.30
N TYR A 141 -1.57 19.85 -24.20
CA TYR A 141 -2.00 20.87 -23.23
C TYR A 141 -1.83 20.41 -21.78
N THR A 142 -2.13 19.15 -21.50
CA THR A 142 -1.90 18.57 -20.16
C THR A 142 -0.41 18.55 -19.83
N LEU A 143 0.43 18.18 -20.77
CA LEU A 143 1.89 18.18 -20.60
C LEU A 143 2.42 19.62 -20.36
N GLN A 144 1.95 20.59 -21.14
CA GLN A 144 2.30 21.99 -20.97
C GLN A 144 1.90 22.50 -19.59
N GLU A 145 0.70 22.19 -19.13
CA GLU A 145 0.24 22.55 -17.79
C GLU A 145 1.13 21.97 -16.69
N MET A 146 1.49 20.68 -16.82
CA MET A 146 2.37 20.01 -15.85
C MET A 146 3.76 20.62 -15.78
N LEU A 147 4.31 21.05 -16.91
CA LEU A 147 5.66 21.59 -17.01
C LEU A 147 5.75 23.08 -16.64
N THR A 148 4.67 23.85 -16.73
CA THR A 148 4.67 25.29 -16.53
C THR A 148 3.91 25.74 -15.30
N VAL A 149 2.61 25.90 -15.39
CA VAL A 149 1.78 26.51 -14.33
C VAL A 149 1.69 25.67 -13.07
N LYS A 150 1.84 24.36 -13.16
CA LYS A 150 1.90 23.46 -11.99
C LYS A 150 3.30 23.31 -11.40
N SER A 151 4.33 23.80 -12.07
CA SER A 151 5.73 23.64 -11.67
C SER A 151 6.40 24.97 -11.37
N ASP A 152 7.14 25.53 -12.32
CA ASP A 152 8.13 26.59 -12.11
C ASP A 152 7.83 27.91 -12.83
N ASP A 153 6.71 28.04 -13.52
CA ASP A 153 6.25 29.34 -14.04
C ASP A 153 5.62 30.19 -12.93
N VAL A 154 6.40 31.11 -12.36
CA VAL A 154 6.00 31.95 -11.21
C VAL A 154 4.80 32.84 -11.54
N ALA A 155 4.81 33.50 -12.69
CA ALA A 155 3.73 34.39 -13.12
C ALA A 155 2.49 33.59 -13.54
N GLY A 156 2.67 32.53 -14.31
CA GLY A 156 1.58 31.67 -14.80
C GLY A 156 0.83 30.96 -13.68
N ARG A 157 1.54 30.45 -12.67
CA ARG A 157 0.86 29.79 -11.54
C ARG A 157 -0.01 30.75 -10.71
N THR A 158 0.45 31.98 -10.51
CA THR A 158 -0.30 33.00 -9.78
C THR A 158 -1.56 33.41 -10.56
N LYS A 159 -1.41 33.63 -11.85
CA LYS A 159 -2.52 33.98 -12.74
C LYS A 159 -3.54 32.82 -12.84
N MET A 160 -3.06 31.61 -13.00
CA MET A 160 -3.92 30.42 -13.06
C MET A 160 -4.72 30.22 -11.77
N TYR A 161 -4.10 30.40 -10.61
CA TYR A 161 -4.80 30.31 -9.33
C TYR A 161 -5.91 31.37 -9.21
N LYS A 162 -5.61 32.60 -9.63
CA LYS A 162 -6.60 33.69 -9.67
C LYS A 162 -7.75 33.33 -10.62
N ASN A 163 -7.44 32.84 -11.82
CA ASN A 163 -8.44 32.45 -12.82
C ASN A 163 -9.37 31.37 -12.29
N ILE A 164 -8.85 30.36 -11.57
CA ILE A 164 -9.66 29.31 -10.94
C ILE A 164 -10.61 29.89 -9.90
N VAL A 165 -10.16 30.85 -9.08
CA VAL A 165 -11.00 31.51 -8.06
C VAL A 165 -12.09 32.36 -8.73
N ASP A 166 -11.76 33.03 -9.83
CA ASP A 166 -12.70 33.88 -10.62
C ASP A 166 -13.63 33.03 -11.51
N GLY A 167 -13.43 31.71 -11.58
CA GLY A 167 -14.23 30.80 -12.41
C GLY A 167 -13.86 30.79 -13.89
N SER A 168 -12.73 31.38 -14.28
CA SER A 168 -12.14 31.29 -15.61
C SER A 168 -11.10 30.15 -15.66
N TYR A 169 -11.04 29.45 -16.80
CA TYR A 169 -10.11 28.32 -16.97
C TYR A 169 -9.07 28.60 -18.06
N GLU A 170 -8.83 29.87 -18.37
CA GLU A 170 -7.81 30.26 -19.33
C GLU A 170 -6.40 30.04 -18.74
N MET A 171 -5.57 29.36 -19.52
CA MET A 171 -4.19 29.08 -19.16
C MET A 171 -3.22 29.85 -20.07
N ASP A 172 -2.47 30.77 -19.50
CA ASP A 172 -1.33 31.40 -20.14
C ASP A 172 -0.05 30.83 -19.55
N ALA A 173 0.70 30.10 -20.35
CA ALA A 173 1.97 29.54 -19.97
C ALA A 173 3.12 30.43 -20.46
N ASN A 174 4.05 30.70 -19.55
CA ASN A 174 5.29 31.43 -19.86
C ASN A 174 6.51 30.47 -19.85
N ILE A 175 7.68 31.00 -20.09
CA ILE A 175 8.92 30.25 -20.05
C ILE A 175 9.18 29.80 -18.60
N PRO A 176 9.45 28.50 -18.37
CA PRO A 176 9.80 27.98 -17.05
C PRO A 176 11.06 28.62 -16.47
N GLU A 177 11.06 28.91 -15.17
CA GLU A 177 12.24 29.52 -14.51
C GLU A 177 13.48 28.61 -14.54
N SER A 178 13.30 27.29 -14.52
CA SER A 178 14.38 26.33 -14.71
C SER A 178 15.09 26.48 -16.05
N PHE A 179 14.39 26.85 -17.11
CA PHE A 179 14.98 27.15 -18.40
C PHE A 179 15.80 28.46 -18.36
N ASN A 180 15.33 29.49 -17.66
CA ASN A 180 16.07 30.71 -17.45
C ASN A 180 17.39 30.46 -16.70
N VAL A 181 17.36 29.60 -15.68
CA VAL A 181 18.57 29.19 -14.95
C VAL A 181 19.54 28.47 -15.88
N LEU A 182 19.05 27.50 -16.69
CA LEU A 182 19.87 26.78 -17.66
C LEU A 182 20.52 27.75 -18.67
N SER A 183 19.75 28.70 -19.20
CA SER A 183 20.26 29.72 -20.14
C SER A 183 21.37 30.55 -19.52
N LYS A 184 21.24 30.96 -18.26
CA LYS A 184 22.28 31.70 -17.54
C LYS A 184 23.54 30.86 -17.28
N GLU A 185 23.35 29.56 -16.96
CA GLU A 185 24.47 28.63 -16.77
C GLU A 185 25.24 28.41 -18.07
N ILE A 186 24.56 28.26 -19.21
CA ILE A 186 25.19 28.15 -20.53
C ILE A 186 25.97 29.41 -20.86
N LYS A 187 25.40 30.59 -20.62
CA LYS A 187 26.07 31.87 -20.82
C LYS A 187 27.31 32.01 -19.93
N SER A 188 27.28 31.46 -18.72
CA SER A 188 28.43 31.47 -17.82
C SER A 188 29.61 30.63 -18.33
N LEU A 189 29.36 29.66 -19.18
CA LEU A 189 30.37 28.87 -19.88
C LEU A 189 30.94 29.57 -21.13
N GLY A 190 30.54 30.82 -21.40
CA GLY A 190 31.00 31.58 -22.54
C GLY A 190 30.26 31.31 -23.85
N ILE A 191 29.17 30.56 -23.80
CA ILE A 191 28.33 30.26 -24.98
C ILE A 191 27.20 31.29 -25.04
N ASN A 192 27.06 32.00 -26.17
CA ASN A 192 25.93 32.91 -26.34
C ASN A 192 24.66 32.13 -26.75
N LEU A 193 23.64 32.23 -25.91
CA LEU A 193 22.31 31.69 -26.16
C LEU A 193 21.33 32.84 -26.22
N GLU A 194 20.77 33.08 -27.39
CA GLU A 194 19.72 34.08 -27.61
C GLU A 194 18.43 33.37 -28.01
N LEU A 195 17.34 33.85 -27.45
CA LEU A 195 16.00 33.39 -27.81
C LEU A 195 15.42 34.41 -28.77
N ASP A 196 15.30 34.05 -30.05
CA ASP A 196 14.56 34.87 -31.01
C ASP A 196 13.06 34.75 -30.74
N SER A 197 12.46 35.87 -30.38
CA SER A 197 11.00 35.99 -30.42
C SER A 197 10.63 36.47 -31.82
N GLU A 198 10.21 35.56 -32.69
CA GLU A 198 9.50 35.98 -33.89
C GLU A 198 8.22 36.73 -33.47
N ASN A 199 8.20 38.03 -33.83
CA ASN A 199 7.05 38.89 -33.67
C ASN A 199 5.90 38.49 -34.61
#